data_c248bc4d28984df8babcf2c40b84028c
#
_entry.id   c248bc4d28984df8babcf2c40b84028c
#
_cell.length_a   1.000
_cell.length_b   1.000
_cell.length_c   1.000
_cell.angle_alpha   90.00
_cell.angle_beta   90.00
_cell.angle_gamma   90.00
#
_symmetry.space_group_name_H-M   'P 1'
#
loop_
_entity.id
_entity.type
_entity.pdbx_description
1 polymer ?
#
loop_
_entity_poly.entity_id
_entity_poly.type
_entity_poly.pdbx_seq_one_letter_code
_entity_poly.pdbx_strand_id
1 'polypeptide(L)'
;MKLLEFTDKDLDQYIELAHIFHSGPASFTAPNHTIFKANFDHIIDHGDAFGWFIESEGEIAGYVLCSLMFSTEVGGMALWVEELSVQEAFQEKGLGTQALESLIELFPEILRFRLEVAPDNKSAKALYQRLGYDFLMYEQMIFDRK
;
A
#
# COMPACT_ATOMS: atom_id res chain seq x y z
N MET A 1 -15.18 -3.38 -7.63
CA MET A 1 -13.80 -2.86 -7.44
C MET A 1 -12.83 -3.78 -8.18
N LYS A 2 -11.82 -3.21 -8.81
CA LYS A 2 -10.75 -3.96 -9.48
C LYS A 2 -9.39 -3.38 -9.09
N LEU A 3 -8.38 -4.24 -8.99
CA LEU A 3 -6.99 -3.83 -8.92
C LEU A 3 -6.40 -3.87 -10.33
N LEU A 4 -5.93 -2.72 -10.81
CA LEU A 4 -5.32 -2.58 -12.13
C LEU A 4 -3.82 -2.41 -11.95
N GLU A 5 -3.05 -3.40 -12.39
CA GLU A 5 -1.59 -3.37 -12.27
C GLU A 5 -0.99 -2.18 -13.03
N PHE A 6 0.01 -1.53 -12.45
CA PHE A 6 0.70 -0.41 -13.10
C PHE A 6 1.36 -0.88 -14.40
N THR A 7 1.26 -0.03 -15.43
CA THR A 7 1.98 -0.18 -16.69
C THR A 7 2.97 0.97 -16.85
N ASP A 8 3.86 0.88 -17.80
CA ASP A 8 4.86 1.92 -18.09
C ASP A 8 4.28 3.29 -18.48
N LYS A 9 2.97 3.35 -18.72
CA LYS A 9 2.24 4.58 -19.08
C LYS A 9 1.60 5.30 -17.90
N ASP A 10 1.73 4.75 -16.69
CA ASP A 10 0.94 5.18 -15.52
C ASP A 10 1.70 6.11 -14.56
N LEU A 11 2.92 6.53 -14.91
CA LEU A 11 3.76 7.34 -14.03
C LEU A 11 3.06 8.62 -13.56
N ASP A 12 2.49 9.39 -14.49
CA ASP A 12 1.91 10.69 -14.14
C ASP A 12 0.70 10.53 -13.20
N GLN A 13 -0.14 9.55 -13.45
CA GLN A 13 -1.30 9.30 -12.60
C GLN A 13 -0.88 8.81 -11.21
N TYR A 14 0.11 7.93 -11.13
CA TYR A 14 0.66 7.51 -9.85
C TYR A 14 1.23 8.68 -9.06
N ILE A 15 2.05 9.53 -9.70
CA ILE A 15 2.66 10.70 -9.04
C ILE A 15 1.58 11.63 -8.47
N GLU A 16 0.52 11.91 -9.24
CA GLU A 16 -0.59 12.75 -8.78
C GLU A 16 -1.23 12.18 -7.51
N LEU A 17 -1.55 10.90 -7.51
CA LEU A 17 -2.16 10.24 -6.35
C LEU A 17 -1.21 10.14 -5.16
N ALA A 18 0.06 9.85 -5.41
CA ALA A 18 1.09 9.78 -4.36
C ALA A 18 1.32 11.16 -3.71
N HIS A 19 1.29 12.23 -4.51
CA HIS A 19 1.40 13.60 -3.97
C HIS A 19 0.25 13.88 -3.00
N ILE A 20 -0.98 13.53 -3.36
CA ILE A 20 -2.15 13.71 -2.50
C ILE A 20 -2.01 12.88 -1.21
N PHE A 21 -1.61 11.62 -1.33
CA PHE A 21 -1.42 10.73 -0.18
C PHE A 21 -0.38 11.28 0.81
N HIS A 22 0.78 11.70 0.30
CA HIS A 22 1.87 12.20 1.15
C HIS A 22 1.64 13.64 1.62
N SER A 23 0.61 14.31 1.15
CA SER A 23 0.16 15.61 1.67
C SER A 23 -0.87 15.46 2.78
N GLY A 24 -1.35 14.24 3.04
CA GLY A 24 -2.40 13.94 4.00
C GLY A 24 -1.89 13.36 5.31
N PRO A 25 -2.82 13.05 6.25
CA PRO A 25 -2.48 12.59 7.60
C PRO A 25 -1.97 11.14 7.67
N ALA A 26 -2.13 10.35 6.62
CA ALA A 26 -1.72 8.95 6.61
C ALA A 26 -0.21 8.76 6.41
N SER A 27 0.50 9.82 6.03
CA SER A 27 1.95 9.78 5.78
C SER A 27 2.69 10.74 6.69
N PHE A 28 3.83 10.30 7.21
CA PHE A 28 4.77 11.14 7.96
C PHE A 28 5.84 11.76 7.06
N THR A 29 5.84 11.44 5.76
CA THR A 29 6.82 11.93 4.79
C THR A 29 6.17 12.93 3.85
N ALA A 30 6.82 14.08 3.64
CA ALA A 30 6.35 15.07 2.67
C ALA A 30 6.46 14.53 1.24
N PRO A 31 5.62 15.02 0.31
CA PRO A 31 5.71 14.63 -1.10
C PRO A 31 7.11 14.89 -1.68
N ASN A 32 7.62 13.91 -2.43
CA ASN A 32 8.91 13.99 -3.12
C ASN A 32 8.82 13.26 -4.45
N HIS A 33 8.70 14.01 -5.54
CA HIS A 33 8.49 13.44 -6.88
C HIS A 33 9.68 12.62 -7.38
N THR A 34 10.89 12.90 -6.91
CA THR A 34 12.07 12.09 -7.23
C THR A 34 11.93 10.68 -6.63
N ILE A 35 11.47 10.61 -5.39
CA ILE A 35 11.21 9.32 -4.72
C ILE A 35 10.07 8.57 -5.43
N PHE A 36 8.99 9.27 -5.79
CA PHE A 36 7.86 8.64 -6.47
C PHE A 36 8.29 8.03 -7.80
N LYS A 37 9.12 8.74 -8.57
CA LYS A 37 9.65 8.19 -9.82
C LYS A 37 10.51 6.96 -9.58
N ALA A 38 11.38 6.99 -8.57
CA ALA A 38 12.20 5.84 -8.22
C ALA A 38 11.34 4.63 -7.83
N ASN A 39 10.27 4.84 -7.05
CA ASN A 39 9.32 3.80 -6.68
C ASN A 39 8.67 3.19 -7.90
N PHE A 40 8.17 4.04 -8.81
CA PHE A 40 7.50 3.59 -10.01
C PHE A 40 8.42 2.79 -10.92
N ASP A 41 9.63 3.31 -11.17
CA ASP A 41 10.61 2.63 -12.02
C ASP A 41 10.97 1.25 -11.45
N HIS A 42 11.15 1.16 -10.13
CA HIS A 42 11.44 -0.11 -9.48
C HIS A 42 10.27 -1.09 -9.60
N ILE A 43 9.05 -0.63 -9.39
CA ILE A 43 7.84 -1.46 -9.52
C ILE A 43 7.69 -2.03 -10.93
N ILE A 44 7.96 -1.21 -11.95
CA ILE A 44 7.84 -1.64 -13.35
C ILE A 44 8.95 -2.63 -13.73
N ASP A 45 10.17 -2.43 -13.23
CA ASP A 45 11.36 -3.15 -13.70
C ASP A 45 11.77 -4.36 -12.83
N HIS A 46 11.24 -4.48 -11.60
CA HIS A 46 11.69 -5.49 -10.64
C HIS A 46 10.50 -6.31 -10.11
N GLY A 47 10.75 -7.56 -9.76
CA GLY A 47 9.72 -8.50 -9.34
C GLY A 47 9.43 -8.56 -7.84
N ASP A 48 10.02 -7.68 -7.03
CA ASP A 48 9.90 -7.68 -5.57
C ASP A 48 9.02 -6.55 -5.02
N ALA A 49 8.48 -5.70 -5.89
CA ALA A 49 7.56 -4.64 -5.54
C ALA A 49 6.43 -4.57 -6.56
N PHE A 50 5.25 -4.20 -6.11
CA PHE A 50 4.05 -4.19 -6.92
C PHE A 50 3.25 -2.91 -6.68
N GLY A 51 2.53 -2.48 -7.71
CA GLY A 51 1.61 -1.35 -7.62
C GLY A 51 0.36 -1.59 -8.44
N TRP A 52 -0.79 -1.25 -7.87
CA TRP A 52 -2.08 -1.32 -8.53
C TRP A 52 -2.86 -0.05 -8.28
N PHE A 53 -3.60 0.40 -9.29
CA PHE A 53 -4.69 1.33 -9.05
C PHE A 53 -5.91 0.57 -8.52
N ILE A 54 -6.67 1.24 -7.68
CA ILE A 54 -7.98 0.77 -7.21
C ILE A 54 -9.03 1.42 -8.11
N GLU A 55 -9.69 0.63 -8.94
CA GLU A 55 -10.76 1.10 -9.80
C GLU A 55 -12.12 0.80 -9.19
N SER A 56 -12.99 1.78 -9.18
CA SER A 56 -14.37 1.64 -8.75
C SER A 56 -15.29 2.34 -9.74
N GLU A 57 -16.25 1.61 -10.28
CA GLU A 57 -17.22 2.13 -11.23
C GLU A 57 -16.60 2.87 -12.43
N GLY A 58 -15.51 2.34 -12.95
CA GLY A 58 -14.80 2.91 -14.10
C GLY A 58 -13.87 4.08 -13.79
N GLU A 59 -13.72 4.46 -12.53
CA GLU A 59 -12.86 5.56 -12.09
C GLU A 59 -11.73 5.06 -11.19
N ILE A 60 -10.61 5.75 -11.22
CA ILE A 60 -9.48 5.45 -10.33
C ILE A 60 -9.73 6.10 -8.98
N ALA A 61 -9.98 5.25 -7.98
CA ALA A 61 -10.30 5.68 -6.61
C ALA A 61 -9.08 5.82 -5.72
N GLY A 62 -7.96 5.20 -6.10
CA GLY A 62 -6.75 5.21 -5.29
C GLY A 62 -5.71 4.24 -5.81
N TYR A 63 -4.76 3.85 -4.94
CA TYR A 63 -3.74 2.89 -5.30
C TYR A 63 -3.26 2.10 -4.08
N VAL A 64 -2.58 0.99 -4.35
CA VAL A 64 -1.90 0.22 -3.33
C VAL A 64 -0.51 -0.16 -3.83
N LEU A 65 0.50 -0.01 -2.96
CA LEU A 65 1.87 -0.43 -3.22
C LEU A 65 2.25 -1.52 -2.22
N CYS A 66 2.96 -2.53 -2.69
CA CYS A 66 3.41 -3.65 -1.87
C CYS A 66 4.87 -3.99 -2.18
N SER A 67 5.54 -4.57 -1.18
CA SER A 67 6.88 -5.13 -1.31
C SER A 67 6.91 -6.56 -0.79
N LEU A 68 7.65 -7.43 -1.48
CA LEU A 68 7.90 -8.80 -1.04
C LEU A 68 9.14 -8.87 -0.16
N MET A 69 9.07 -9.68 0.89
CA MET A 69 10.25 -9.99 1.69
C MET A 69 10.15 -11.41 2.26
N PHE A 70 11.27 -12.02 2.55
CA PHE A 70 11.29 -13.26 3.31
C PHE A 70 11.19 -12.95 4.80
N SER A 71 10.26 -13.58 5.49
CA SER A 71 10.05 -13.40 6.93
C SER A 71 10.64 -14.59 7.69
N THR A 72 11.67 -14.32 8.49
CA THR A 72 12.29 -15.36 9.32
C THR A 72 11.39 -15.79 10.48
N GLU A 73 10.42 -14.98 10.85
CA GLU A 73 9.47 -15.33 11.90
C GLU A 73 8.47 -16.41 11.46
N VAL A 74 8.06 -16.37 10.20
CA VAL A 74 7.10 -17.34 9.67
C VAL A 74 7.73 -18.39 8.75
N GLY A 75 9.01 -18.20 8.41
CA GLY A 75 9.74 -19.14 7.56
C GLY A 75 9.25 -19.15 6.13
N GLY A 76 8.83 -18.01 5.61
CA GLY A 76 8.32 -17.90 4.25
C GLY A 76 8.14 -16.46 3.81
N MET A 77 7.52 -16.27 2.65
CA MET A 77 7.35 -14.93 2.09
C MET A 77 6.28 -14.14 2.82
N ALA A 78 6.55 -12.85 2.97
CA ALA A 78 5.61 -11.86 3.49
C ALA A 78 5.39 -10.76 2.46
N LEU A 79 4.19 -10.22 2.42
CA LEU A 79 3.85 -9.06 1.61
C LEU A 79 3.63 -7.86 2.52
N TRP A 80 4.45 -6.83 2.34
CA TRP A 80 4.25 -5.54 3.00
C TRP A 80 3.34 -4.68 2.17
N VAL A 81 2.23 -4.26 2.75
CA VAL A 81 1.41 -3.19 2.17
C VAL A 81 2.08 -1.87 2.58
N GLU A 82 2.84 -1.32 1.65
CA GLU A 82 3.63 -0.10 1.88
C GLU A 82 2.74 1.14 1.94
N GLU A 83 1.81 1.25 0.99
CA GLU A 83 0.88 2.37 0.89
C GLU A 83 -0.47 1.86 0.42
N LEU A 84 -1.52 2.31 1.09
CA LEU A 84 -2.91 2.07 0.67
C LEU A 84 -3.62 3.43 0.73
N SER A 85 -3.97 3.93 -0.44
CA SER A 85 -4.59 5.24 -0.58
C SER A 85 -5.95 5.12 -1.27
N VAL A 86 -6.97 5.72 -0.66
CA VAL A 86 -8.28 5.90 -1.28
C VAL A 86 -8.59 7.40 -1.22
N GLN A 87 -8.84 7.99 -2.38
CA GLN A 87 -9.15 9.41 -2.48
C GLN A 87 -10.42 9.76 -1.68
N GLU A 88 -10.46 10.95 -1.11
CA GLU A 88 -11.54 11.40 -0.22
C GLU A 88 -12.93 11.17 -0.82
N ALA A 89 -13.11 11.47 -2.11
CA ALA A 89 -14.39 11.31 -2.80
C ALA A 89 -14.88 9.85 -2.87
N PHE A 90 -13.98 8.88 -2.66
CA PHE A 90 -14.27 7.44 -2.74
C PHE A 90 -14.21 6.73 -1.40
N GLN A 91 -13.95 7.44 -0.33
CA GLN A 91 -13.85 6.85 1.01
C GLN A 91 -15.23 6.42 1.54
N GLU A 92 -15.21 5.60 2.60
CA GLU A 92 -16.40 5.07 3.27
C GLU A 92 -17.29 4.18 2.38
N LYS A 93 -16.71 3.59 1.33
CA LYS A 93 -17.40 2.66 0.42
C LYS A 93 -16.81 1.23 0.49
N GLY A 94 -15.94 0.97 1.44
CA GLY A 94 -15.33 -0.35 1.63
C GLY A 94 -14.22 -0.69 0.64
N LEU A 95 -13.71 0.27 -0.13
CA LEU A 95 -12.69 0.01 -1.16
C LEU A 95 -11.36 -0.45 -0.58
N GLY A 96 -10.94 0.13 0.55
CA GLY A 96 -9.72 -0.29 1.23
C GLY A 96 -9.80 -1.74 1.70
N THR A 97 -10.93 -2.12 2.28
CA THR A 97 -11.20 -3.51 2.69
C THR A 97 -11.13 -4.45 1.50
N GLN A 98 -11.83 -4.11 0.42
CA GLN A 98 -11.85 -4.93 -0.80
C GLN A 98 -10.45 -5.06 -1.42
N ALA A 99 -9.67 -3.99 -1.41
CA ALA A 99 -8.30 -4.02 -1.92
C ALA A 99 -7.42 -4.99 -1.12
N LEU A 100 -7.49 -4.93 0.21
CA LEU A 100 -6.72 -5.83 1.08
C LEU A 100 -7.16 -7.28 0.93
N GLU A 101 -8.45 -7.54 0.83
CA GLU A 101 -8.97 -8.89 0.57
C GLU A 101 -8.49 -9.41 -0.78
N SER A 102 -8.50 -8.57 -1.82
CA SER A 102 -8.00 -8.92 -3.14
C SER A 102 -6.52 -9.28 -3.12
N LEU A 103 -5.70 -8.57 -2.33
CA LEU A 103 -4.27 -8.92 -2.19
C LEU A 103 -4.08 -10.30 -1.57
N ILE A 104 -4.88 -10.62 -0.56
CA ILE A 104 -4.80 -11.95 0.08
C ILE A 104 -5.15 -13.04 -0.93
N GLU A 105 -6.14 -12.83 -1.78
CA GLU A 105 -6.53 -13.77 -2.83
C GLU A 105 -5.49 -13.87 -3.95
N LEU A 106 -4.86 -12.75 -4.33
CA LEU A 106 -3.84 -12.71 -5.38
C LEU A 106 -2.56 -13.45 -5.00
N PHE A 107 -2.26 -13.54 -3.72
CA PHE A 107 -1.01 -14.11 -3.22
C PHE A 107 -1.26 -15.27 -2.24
N PRO A 108 -1.82 -16.39 -2.72
CA PRO A 108 -2.16 -17.54 -1.86
C PRO A 108 -0.94 -18.20 -1.20
N GLU A 109 0.27 -17.98 -1.73
CA GLU A 109 1.52 -18.53 -1.19
C GLU A 109 2.13 -17.66 -0.07
N ILE A 110 1.64 -16.44 0.13
CA ILE A 110 2.16 -15.52 1.14
C ILE A 110 1.68 -15.95 2.53
N LEU A 111 2.62 -16.10 3.46
CA LEU A 111 2.34 -16.54 4.82
C LEU A 111 1.99 -15.40 5.77
N ARG A 112 2.47 -14.19 5.47
CA ARG A 112 2.22 -13.01 6.32
C ARG A 112 1.98 -11.79 5.46
N PHE A 113 0.93 -11.05 5.80
CA PHE A 113 0.69 -9.71 5.24
C PHE A 113 0.96 -8.70 6.36
N ARG A 114 1.77 -7.70 6.08
CA ARG A 114 2.16 -6.68 7.06
C ARG A 114 1.82 -5.30 6.54
N LEU A 115 1.50 -4.41 7.47
CA LEU A 115 1.29 -2.99 7.18
C LEU A 115 1.65 -2.16 8.41
N GLU A 116 1.82 -0.87 8.18
CA GLU A 116 2.01 0.09 9.24
C GLU A 116 0.82 1.04 9.27
N VAL A 117 0.50 1.54 10.45
CA VAL A 117 -0.61 2.48 10.63
C VAL A 117 -0.19 3.53 11.66
N ALA A 118 -0.50 4.80 11.37
CA ALA A 118 -0.24 5.88 12.30
C ALA A 118 -0.98 5.64 13.63
N PRO A 119 -0.33 5.89 14.79
CA PRO A 119 -0.92 5.57 16.10
C PRO A 119 -2.28 6.20 16.34
N ASP A 120 -2.53 7.38 15.79
CA ASP A 120 -3.79 8.12 15.95
C ASP A 120 -4.82 7.89 14.84
N ASN A 121 -4.50 7.06 13.84
CA ASN A 121 -5.42 6.71 12.77
C ASN A 121 -6.37 5.59 13.22
N LYS A 122 -7.36 5.96 14.03
CA LYS A 122 -8.29 5.02 14.66
C LYS A 122 -9.17 4.28 13.67
N SER A 123 -9.61 4.96 12.61
CA SER A 123 -10.48 4.33 11.59
C SER A 123 -9.75 3.26 10.79
N ALA A 124 -8.49 3.52 10.41
CA ALA A 124 -7.67 2.53 9.73
C ALA A 124 -7.36 1.33 10.62
N LYS A 125 -7.00 1.57 11.89
CA LYS A 125 -6.77 0.49 12.86
C LYS A 125 -7.99 -0.42 12.99
N ALA A 126 -9.17 0.17 13.13
CA ALA A 126 -10.42 -0.59 13.24
C ALA A 126 -10.68 -1.43 11.99
N LEU A 127 -10.44 -0.87 10.80
CA LEU A 127 -10.58 -1.59 9.53
C LEU A 127 -9.64 -2.80 9.49
N TYR A 128 -8.36 -2.59 9.79
CA TYR A 128 -7.38 -3.68 9.75
C TYR A 128 -7.68 -4.77 10.75
N GLN A 129 -8.09 -4.41 11.96
CA GLN A 129 -8.48 -5.40 12.98
C GLN A 129 -9.69 -6.23 12.56
N ARG A 130 -10.68 -5.62 11.90
CA ARG A 130 -11.83 -6.34 11.36
C ARG A 130 -11.43 -7.37 10.30
N LEU A 131 -10.36 -7.12 9.56
CA LEU A 131 -9.83 -8.03 8.55
C LEU A 131 -8.93 -9.12 9.14
N GLY A 132 -8.67 -9.10 10.44
CA GLY A 132 -7.84 -10.09 11.10
C GLY A 132 -6.38 -9.70 11.30
N TYR A 133 -6.02 -8.45 11.03
CA TYR A 133 -4.67 -7.94 11.34
C TYR A 133 -4.56 -7.70 12.85
N ASP A 134 -3.44 -8.13 13.41
CA ASP A 134 -3.10 -7.92 14.82
C ASP A 134 -1.89 -7.01 14.95
N PHE A 135 -1.76 -6.32 16.08
CA PHE A 135 -0.57 -5.52 16.34
C PHE A 135 0.63 -6.40 16.65
N LEU A 136 1.78 -6.06 16.04
CA LEU A 136 3.06 -6.62 16.47
C LEU A 136 3.57 -5.85 17.68
N MET A 137 4.26 -6.57 18.58
CA MET A 137 4.79 -5.99 19.81
C MET A 137 6.12 -5.26 19.62
N TYR A 138 6.72 -5.38 18.44
CA TYR A 138 8.03 -4.76 18.17
C TYR A 138 7.88 -3.30 17.80
N GLU A 139 8.72 -2.46 18.39
CA GLU A 139 8.92 -1.09 17.92
C GLU A 139 9.91 -1.11 16.76
N GLN A 140 9.70 -0.24 15.78
CA GLN A 140 10.58 -0.15 14.62
C GLN A 140 11.52 1.04 14.76
N MET A 141 12.77 0.84 14.34
CA MET A 141 13.80 1.88 14.33
C MET A 141 14.38 1.96 12.93
N ILE A 142 14.74 3.17 12.51
CA ILE A 142 15.35 3.40 11.19
C ILE A 142 16.68 4.11 11.32
N PHE A 143 17.54 3.86 10.37
CA PHE A 143 18.77 4.64 10.11
C PHE A 143 18.80 4.89 8.61
N ASP A 144 18.63 6.14 8.21
CA ASP A 144 18.67 6.52 6.79
C ASP A 144 20.07 7.04 6.45
N ARG A 145 20.59 6.63 5.32
CA ARG A 145 21.85 7.12 4.80
C ARG A 145 21.60 8.44 4.08
N LYS A 146 22.35 9.46 4.46
CA LYS A 146 22.22 10.80 3.87
C LYS A 146 23.10 10.96 2.63
#